data_b8e98fdcffb8c43c5fdee0137f6315cb
#
_entry.id   b8e98fdcffb8c43c5fdee0137f6315cb
#
_cell.length_a   1.000
_cell.length_b   1.000
_cell.length_c   1.000
_cell.angle_alpha   90.00
_cell.angle_beta   90.00
_cell.angle_gamma   90.00
#
_symmetry.space_group_name_H-M   'P 1'
#
loop_
_entity.id
_entity.type
_entity.pdbx_description
1 polymer ?
#
loop_
_entity_poly.entity_id
_entity_poly.type
_entity_poly.pdbx_seq_one_letter_code
_entity_poly.pdbx_strand_id
1 'polypeptide(L)'
;EQKTHETVLEINLNAISHNLSYYKTKLKSTTKLMVMVKAFGYGNGGFEIAKLLEHLKVDYLGVAFADEGISLKLAGIKTNIMVLNPENTSFPSIIQYELEPEIYCMKGLNSFLKIAQQKELQHYPIHLKIDTGMHRLGFQEHDLPALIETLKNTPSIKVKSILSHLATSDDLENQDFAKQQLVLFENLSKKIMEELEITPLRHIL
;
A
#
# COMPACT_ATOMS: atom_id res chain seq x y z
N GLU A 1 -36.78 7.30 8.40
CA GLU A 1 -36.36 8.46 7.58
C GLU A 1 -37.11 8.42 6.26
N GLN A 2 -37.72 9.55 5.87
CA GLN A 2 -38.45 9.66 4.62
C GLN A 2 -37.44 9.73 3.47
N LYS A 3 -37.43 8.74 2.55
CA LYS A 3 -36.59 8.76 1.35
C LYS A 3 -36.95 9.98 0.51
N THR A 4 -36.04 10.92 0.32
CA THR A 4 -36.27 12.18 -0.42
C THR A 4 -35.85 12.07 -1.90
N HIS A 5 -35.26 10.96 -2.31
CA HIS A 5 -34.76 10.74 -3.67
C HIS A 5 -35.38 9.49 -4.31
N GLU A 6 -35.65 9.57 -5.61
CA GLU A 6 -36.19 8.43 -6.38
C GLU A 6 -35.13 7.34 -6.62
N THR A 7 -33.85 7.74 -6.74
CA THR A 7 -32.72 6.81 -6.93
C THR A 7 -31.88 6.75 -5.64
N VAL A 8 -31.70 5.54 -5.13
CA VAL A 8 -30.93 5.28 -3.89
C VAL A 8 -29.92 4.18 -4.13
N LEU A 9 -28.67 4.41 -3.73
CA LEU A 9 -27.64 3.38 -3.63
C LEU A 9 -27.63 2.85 -2.19
N GLU A 10 -27.97 1.58 -2.01
CA GLU A 10 -27.93 0.91 -0.71
C GLU A 10 -26.67 0.07 -0.57
N ILE A 11 -25.84 0.36 0.43
CA ILE A 11 -24.59 -0.38 0.72
C ILE A 11 -24.80 -1.27 1.95
N ASN A 12 -24.61 -2.57 1.75
CA ASN A 12 -24.75 -3.55 2.84
C ASN A 12 -23.40 -3.77 3.54
N LEU A 13 -23.18 -3.09 4.65
CA LEU A 13 -21.95 -3.22 5.44
C LEU A 13 -21.78 -4.63 6.06
N ASN A 14 -22.87 -5.37 6.31
CA ASN A 14 -22.77 -6.75 6.79
C ASN A 14 -22.18 -7.69 5.73
N ALA A 15 -22.45 -7.44 4.45
CA ALA A 15 -21.83 -8.20 3.36
C ALA A 15 -20.32 -7.97 3.32
N ILE A 16 -19.85 -6.73 3.55
CA ILE A 16 -18.42 -6.42 3.66
C ILE A 16 -17.78 -7.15 4.84
N SER A 17 -18.44 -7.14 6.00
CA SER A 17 -17.97 -7.89 7.19
C SER A 17 -17.89 -9.38 6.94
N HIS A 18 -18.89 -9.95 6.26
CA HIS A 18 -18.91 -11.37 5.88
C HIS A 18 -17.76 -11.71 4.94
N ASN A 19 -17.53 -10.90 3.89
CA ASN A 19 -16.44 -11.09 2.94
C ASN A 19 -15.07 -11.01 3.64
N LEU A 20 -14.88 -10.04 4.51
CA LEU A 20 -13.63 -9.93 5.30
C LEU A 20 -13.42 -11.18 6.15
N SER A 21 -14.46 -11.66 6.82
CA SER A 21 -14.38 -12.88 7.63
C SER A 21 -14.02 -14.10 6.78
N TYR A 22 -14.60 -14.23 5.59
CA TYR A 22 -14.25 -15.28 4.65
C TYR A 22 -12.77 -15.23 4.25
N TYR A 23 -12.24 -14.07 3.89
CA TYR A 23 -10.81 -13.94 3.57
C TYR A 23 -9.93 -14.30 4.77
N LYS A 24 -10.29 -13.87 5.98
CA LYS A 24 -9.55 -14.23 7.21
C LYS A 24 -9.45 -15.73 7.42
N THR A 25 -10.46 -16.54 7.02
CA THR A 25 -10.39 -18.01 7.12
C THR A 25 -9.37 -18.64 6.16
N LYS A 26 -8.96 -17.92 5.11
CA LYS A 26 -7.98 -18.41 4.12
C LYS A 26 -6.54 -17.99 4.45
N LEU A 27 -6.35 -17.12 5.43
CA LEU A 27 -5.06 -16.58 5.82
C LEU A 27 -4.51 -17.31 7.05
N LYS A 28 -3.17 -17.36 7.15
CA LYS A 28 -2.51 -17.78 8.39
C LYS A 28 -2.72 -16.71 9.46
N SER A 29 -2.72 -17.09 10.73
CA SER A 29 -2.92 -16.17 11.86
C SER A 29 -1.88 -15.04 11.94
N THR A 30 -0.70 -15.25 11.35
CA THR A 30 0.40 -14.27 11.29
C THR A 30 0.32 -13.33 10.07
N THR A 31 -0.57 -13.63 9.11
CA THR A 31 -0.72 -12.81 7.90
C THR A 31 -1.48 -11.53 8.22
N LYS A 32 -0.91 -10.40 7.85
CA LYS A 32 -1.56 -9.10 7.94
C LYS A 32 -2.49 -8.85 6.76
N LEU A 33 -3.51 -8.05 6.98
CA LEU A 33 -4.52 -7.76 5.97
C LEU A 33 -4.59 -6.26 5.69
N MET A 34 -4.34 -5.88 4.44
CA MET A 34 -4.61 -4.54 3.92
C MET A 34 -5.86 -4.58 3.05
N VAL A 35 -6.76 -3.61 3.24
CA VAL A 35 -7.98 -3.49 2.44
C VAL A 35 -7.94 -2.18 1.66
N MET A 36 -8.21 -2.27 0.35
CA MET A 36 -8.26 -1.12 -0.53
C MET A 36 -9.57 -0.35 -0.35
N VAL A 37 -9.46 0.94 -0.07
CA VAL A 37 -10.60 1.87 0.08
C VAL A 37 -10.50 3.07 -0.84
N LYS A 38 -9.64 3.00 -1.86
CA LYS A 38 -9.44 4.04 -2.88
C LYS A 38 -10.72 4.33 -3.66
N ALA A 39 -10.76 5.46 -4.37
CA ALA A 39 -11.87 5.90 -5.19
C ALA A 39 -13.20 5.88 -4.41
N PHE A 40 -13.19 6.50 -3.21
CA PHE A 40 -14.35 6.55 -2.33
C PHE A 40 -14.91 5.16 -1.99
N GLY A 41 -14.02 4.20 -1.64
CA GLY A 41 -14.39 2.80 -1.41
C GLY A 41 -14.99 2.14 -2.66
N TYR A 42 -14.40 2.43 -3.83
CA TYR A 42 -14.94 2.03 -5.14
C TYR A 42 -16.39 2.52 -5.38
N GLY A 43 -16.68 3.74 -4.93
CA GLY A 43 -18.01 4.35 -5.06
C GLY A 43 -19.01 3.96 -3.97
N ASN A 44 -18.59 3.12 -3.01
CA ASN A 44 -19.51 2.58 -1.98
C ASN A 44 -19.45 3.32 -0.63
N GLY A 45 -18.74 4.45 -0.56
CA GLY A 45 -18.57 5.21 0.69
C GLY A 45 -17.20 4.96 1.32
N GLY A 46 -16.34 5.98 1.28
CA GLY A 46 -14.97 5.83 1.77
C GLY A 46 -14.87 5.75 3.29
N PHE A 47 -15.56 6.66 3.98
CA PHE A 47 -15.48 6.75 5.44
C PHE A 47 -16.19 5.60 6.15
N GLU A 48 -17.42 5.29 5.76
CA GLU A 48 -18.24 4.24 6.38
C GLU A 48 -17.55 2.87 6.27
N ILE A 49 -16.97 2.56 5.09
CA ILE A 49 -16.23 1.32 4.88
C ILE A 49 -14.93 1.34 5.69
N ALA A 50 -14.16 2.43 5.66
CA ALA A 50 -12.93 2.54 6.44
C ALA A 50 -13.19 2.40 7.94
N LYS A 51 -14.27 3.00 8.45
CA LYS A 51 -14.67 2.89 9.85
C LYS A 51 -15.08 1.49 10.25
N LEU A 52 -15.81 0.78 9.38
CA LEU A 52 -16.13 -0.63 9.58
C LEU A 52 -14.86 -1.48 9.62
N LEU A 53 -13.96 -1.30 8.66
CA LEU A 53 -12.72 -2.06 8.57
C LEU A 53 -11.80 -1.81 9.77
N GLU A 54 -11.72 -0.58 10.26
CA GLU A 54 -11.04 -0.22 11.50
C GLU A 54 -11.64 -0.95 12.71
N HIS A 55 -12.97 -0.97 12.83
CA HIS A 55 -13.68 -1.71 13.88
C HIS A 55 -13.39 -3.23 13.79
N LEU A 56 -13.30 -3.77 12.60
CA LEU A 56 -12.97 -5.17 12.32
C LEU A 56 -11.47 -5.48 12.40
N LYS A 57 -10.65 -4.48 12.81
CA LYS A 57 -9.21 -4.58 13.08
C LYS A 57 -8.42 -5.11 11.88
N VAL A 58 -8.62 -4.51 10.71
CA VAL A 58 -7.67 -4.70 9.61
C VAL A 58 -6.36 -4.00 9.94
N ASP A 59 -5.23 -4.53 9.45
CA ASP A 59 -3.92 -3.98 9.77
C ASP A 59 -3.61 -2.69 9.00
N TYR A 60 -4.11 -2.58 7.76
CA TYR A 60 -3.88 -1.45 6.87
C TYR A 60 -5.10 -1.13 6.02
N LEU A 61 -5.22 0.14 5.67
CA LEU A 61 -6.05 0.62 4.57
C LEU A 61 -5.14 1.08 3.42
N GLY A 62 -5.57 0.86 2.18
CA GLY A 62 -4.87 1.34 0.99
C GLY A 62 -5.72 2.35 0.23
N VAL A 63 -5.11 3.50 -0.13
CA VAL A 63 -5.72 4.54 -0.95
C VAL A 63 -4.86 4.81 -2.18
N ALA A 64 -5.42 5.43 -3.22
CA ALA A 64 -4.65 5.75 -4.42
C ALA A 64 -3.80 7.01 -4.20
N PHE A 65 -4.38 8.09 -3.69
CA PHE A 65 -3.76 9.39 -3.56
C PHE A 65 -3.77 9.89 -2.10
N ALA A 66 -2.92 10.88 -1.82
CA ALA A 66 -2.76 11.43 -0.48
C ALA A 66 -4.03 12.08 0.08
N ASP A 67 -4.81 12.78 -0.75
CA ASP A 67 -6.04 13.47 -0.37
C ASP A 67 -7.11 12.52 0.16
N GLU A 68 -7.23 11.32 -0.41
CA GLU A 68 -8.11 10.27 0.08
C GLU A 68 -7.70 9.85 1.51
N GLY A 69 -6.41 9.58 1.74
CA GLY A 69 -5.89 9.22 3.06
C GLY A 69 -6.03 10.35 4.07
N ILE A 70 -5.77 11.59 3.68
CA ILE A 70 -5.94 12.79 4.51
C ILE A 70 -7.41 12.93 4.94
N SER A 71 -8.34 12.77 4.00
CA SER A 71 -9.78 12.84 4.29
C SER A 71 -10.20 11.80 5.34
N LEU A 72 -9.68 10.57 5.24
CA LEU A 72 -9.93 9.51 6.23
C LEU A 72 -9.30 9.84 7.59
N LYS A 73 -8.07 10.36 7.64
CA LYS A 73 -7.42 10.79 8.89
C LYS A 73 -8.17 11.94 9.56
N LEU A 74 -8.59 12.95 8.81
CA LEU A 74 -9.41 14.06 9.31
C LEU A 74 -10.78 13.58 9.84
N ALA A 75 -11.35 12.54 9.24
CA ALA A 75 -12.57 11.89 9.72
C ALA A 75 -12.34 11.00 10.96
N GLY A 76 -11.11 10.89 11.46
CA GLY A 76 -10.78 10.19 12.71
C GLY A 76 -10.39 8.72 12.55
N ILE A 77 -10.07 8.25 11.34
CA ILE A 77 -9.54 6.91 11.11
C ILE A 77 -8.10 6.83 11.64
N LYS A 78 -7.85 5.89 12.54
CA LYS A 78 -6.54 5.68 13.19
C LYS A 78 -5.71 4.58 12.54
N THR A 79 -6.36 3.67 11.82
CA THR A 79 -5.67 2.60 11.08
C THR A 79 -4.59 3.18 10.17
N ASN A 80 -3.45 2.47 10.03
CA ASN A 80 -2.39 2.85 9.11
C ASN A 80 -2.93 2.90 7.68
N ILE A 81 -2.55 3.95 6.94
CA ILE A 81 -3.02 4.16 5.57
C ILE A 81 -1.82 4.23 4.64
N MET A 82 -1.76 3.33 3.68
CA MET A 82 -0.78 3.31 2.62
C MET A 82 -1.30 4.08 1.40
N VAL A 83 -0.48 5.00 0.88
CA VAL A 83 -0.76 5.75 -0.36
C VAL A 83 0.00 5.09 -1.50
N LEU A 84 -0.71 4.51 -2.48
CA LEU A 84 -0.12 3.71 -3.55
C LEU A 84 0.45 4.52 -4.72
N ASN A 85 -0.04 5.73 -4.93
CA ASN A 85 0.45 6.60 -5.99
C ASN A 85 0.68 8.03 -5.45
N PRO A 86 1.63 8.19 -4.51
CA PRO A 86 1.92 9.52 -3.98
C PRO A 86 2.58 10.39 -5.04
N GLU A 87 2.10 11.60 -5.19
CA GLU A 87 2.79 12.64 -5.95
C GLU A 87 3.91 13.24 -5.10
N ASN A 88 5.03 13.64 -5.72
CA ASN A 88 6.15 14.25 -4.98
C ASN A 88 5.73 15.50 -4.20
N THR A 89 4.77 16.24 -4.71
CA THR A 89 4.21 17.45 -4.06
C THR A 89 3.37 17.13 -2.83
N SER A 90 2.87 15.91 -2.70
CA SER A 90 2.06 15.47 -1.56
C SER A 90 2.87 14.96 -0.36
N PHE A 91 4.17 14.73 -0.50
CA PHE A 91 5.00 14.19 0.59
C PHE A 91 4.97 15.01 1.89
N PRO A 92 4.97 16.37 1.88
CA PRO A 92 4.82 17.13 3.12
C PRO A 92 3.52 16.83 3.86
N SER A 93 2.41 16.67 3.11
CA SER A 93 1.09 16.35 3.67
C SER A 93 1.00 14.89 4.11
N ILE A 94 1.59 13.96 3.37
CA ILE A 94 1.71 12.54 3.75
C ILE A 94 2.38 12.44 5.13
N ILE A 95 3.48 13.15 5.35
CA ILE A 95 4.17 13.18 6.64
C ILE A 95 3.30 13.84 7.72
N GLN A 96 2.67 14.97 7.41
CA GLN A 96 1.84 15.72 8.37
C GLN A 96 0.66 14.90 8.90
N TYR A 97 0.05 14.07 8.04
CA TYR A 97 -1.11 13.24 8.40
C TYR A 97 -0.76 11.79 8.70
N GLU A 98 0.54 11.49 8.89
CA GLU A 98 1.02 10.15 9.25
C GLU A 98 0.52 9.06 8.27
N LEU A 99 0.57 9.35 6.96
CA LEU A 99 0.30 8.39 5.90
C LEU A 99 1.61 7.71 5.48
N GLU A 100 1.54 6.49 4.97
CA GLU A 100 2.72 5.71 4.57
C GLU A 100 2.82 5.65 3.04
N PRO A 101 3.83 6.27 2.39
CA PRO A 101 3.91 6.32 0.94
C PRO A 101 4.47 5.04 0.32
N GLU A 102 3.90 4.60 -0.80
CA GLU A 102 4.54 3.68 -1.74
C GLU A 102 5.62 4.44 -2.53
N ILE A 103 6.83 3.91 -2.56
CA ILE A 103 7.95 4.44 -3.35
C ILE A 103 8.26 3.45 -4.46
N TYR A 104 8.20 3.90 -5.70
CA TYR A 104 8.28 3.06 -6.89
C TYR A 104 9.34 3.50 -7.91
N CYS A 105 10.10 4.57 -7.63
CA CYS A 105 11.21 5.01 -8.49
C CYS A 105 12.21 5.87 -7.71
N MET A 106 13.45 5.96 -8.20
CA MET A 106 14.53 6.74 -7.57
C MET A 106 14.20 8.24 -7.46
N LYS A 107 13.47 8.81 -8.43
CA LYS A 107 13.05 10.22 -8.38
C LYS A 107 12.13 10.47 -7.19
N GLY A 108 11.15 9.59 -6.96
CA GLY A 108 10.25 9.65 -5.80
C GLY A 108 11.02 9.46 -4.49
N LEU A 109 11.90 8.45 -4.42
CA LEU A 109 12.74 8.22 -3.25
C LEU A 109 13.55 9.46 -2.88
N ASN A 110 14.32 10.01 -3.82
CA ASN A 110 15.16 11.18 -3.57
C ASN A 110 14.35 12.41 -3.16
N SER A 111 13.16 12.61 -3.75
CA SER A 111 12.25 13.69 -3.34
C SER A 111 11.76 13.51 -1.91
N PHE A 112 11.38 12.30 -1.53
CA PHE A 112 10.95 11.99 -0.16
C PHE A 112 12.08 12.18 0.85
N LEU A 113 13.27 11.67 0.54
CA LEU A 113 14.45 11.77 1.41
C LEU A 113 14.85 13.21 1.69
N LYS A 114 14.78 14.09 0.69
CA LYS A 114 15.05 15.51 0.87
C LYS A 114 14.09 16.13 1.91
N ILE A 115 12.81 15.79 1.87
CA ILE A 115 11.81 16.30 2.82
C ILE A 115 12.01 15.64 4.19
N ALA A 116 12.27 14.33 4.22
CA ALA A 116 12.55 13.60 5.45
C ALA A 116 13.75 14.18 6.21
N GLN A 117 14.82 14.55 5.49
CA GLN A 117 15.99 15.22 6.06
C GLN A 117 15.64 16.62 6.60
N GLN A 118 14.90 17.43 5.84
CA GLN A 118 14.47 18.78 6.26
C GLN A 118 13.59 18.76 7.52
N LYS A 119 12.82 17.68 7.70
CA LYS A 119 11.93 17.46 8.85
C LYS A 119 12.59 16.63 9.96
N GLU A 120 13.87 16.30 9.83
CA GLU A 120 14.65 15.52 10.81
C GLU A 120 13.97 14.19 11.17
N LEU A 121 13.30 13.56 10.20
CA LEU A 121 12.59 12.30 10.44
C LEU A 121 13.55 11.18 10.75
N GLN A 122 13.08 10.24 11.60
CA GLN A 122 13.80 9.02 11.93
C GLN A 122 12.88 7.82 11.72
N HIS A 123 13.34 6.84 10.95
CA HIS A 123 12.63 5.58 10.72
C HIS A 123 11.20 5.73 10.19
N TYR A 124 10.92 6.78 9.39
CA TYR A 124 9.60 6.97 8.81
C TYR A 124 9.24 5.81 7.88
N PRO A 125 8.03 5.21 8.03
CA PRO A 125 7.65 4.03 7.27
C PRO A 125 7.41 4.36 5.79
N ILE A 126 8.03 3.57 4.92
CA ILE A 126 7.77 3.59 3.47
C ILE A 126 7.54 2.17 2.96
N HIS A 127 6.89 2.05 1.82
CA HIS A 127 6.65 0.79 1.13
C HIS A 127 7.36 0.80 -0.23
N LEU A 128 8.14 -0.22 -0.53
CA LEU A 128 8.86 -0.33 -1.80
C LEU A 128 8.06 -1.16 -2.79
N LYS A 129 7.79 -0.59 -3.96
CA LYS A 129 7.18 -1.33 -5.05
C LYS A 129 8.22 -1.81 -6.04
N ILE A 130 8.14 -3.10 -6.39
CA ILE A 130 8.96 -3.75 -7.40
C ILE A 130 8.10 -4.04 -8.63
N ASP A 131 8.59 -3.71 -9.81
CA ASP A 131 7.96 -4.14 -11.07
C ASP A 131 8.44 -5.55 -11.42
N THR A 132 7.52 -6.49 -11.41
CA THR A 132 7.78 -7.89 -11.76
C THR A 132 7.18 -8.29 -13.11
N GLY A 133 6.76 -7.31 -13.93
CA GLY A 133 6.27 -7.57 -15.27
C GLY A 133 4.96 -6.87 -15.64
N MET A 134 4.32 -6.13 -14.71
CA MET A 134 3.16 -5.31 -15.04
C MET A 134 3.52 -4.04 -15.82
N HIS A 135 4.77 -3.57 -15.70
CA HIS A 135 5.33 -2.41 -16.40
C HIS A 135 4.51 -1.12 -16.25
N ARG A 136 3.97 -0.90 -15.04
CA ARG A 136 3.23 0.32 -14.72
C ARG A 136 4.00 1.20 -13.74
N LEU A 137 4.32 0.70 -12.56
CA LEU A 137 5.08 1.35 -11.49
C LEU A 137 5.90 0.31 -10.76
N GLY A 138 7.10 0.67 -10.31
CA GLY A 138 7.96 -0.18 -9.50
C GLY A 138 9.43 -0.10 -9.93
N PHE A 139 10.32 -0.36 -8.99
CA PHE A 139 11.74 -0.53 -9.26
C PHE A 139 11.95 -1.82 -10.05
N GLN A 140 12.76 -1.73 -11.10
CA GLN A 140 13.20 -2.89 -11.88
C GLN A 140 14.50 -3.44 -11.33
N GLU A 141 14.91 -4.63 -11.78
CA GLU A 141 16.11 -5.29 -11.29
C GLU A 141 17.37 -4.40 -11.43
N HIS A 142 17.47 -3.65 -12.51
CA HIS A 142 18.61 -2.76 -12.76
C HIS A 142 18.67 -1.54 -11.83
N ASP A 143 17.56 -1.17 -11.19
CA ASP A 143 17.51 -0.08 -10.20
C ASP A 143 18.02 -0.50 -8.81
N LEU A 144 18.02 -1.81 -8.52
CA LEU A 144 18.29 -2.32 -7.18
C LEU A 144 19.65 -1.90 -6.60
N PRO A 145 20.75 -1.89 -7.35
CA PRO A 145 22.04 -1.47 -6.79
C PRO A 145 22.00 -0.05 -6.23
N ALA A 146 21.45 0.91 -6.99
CA ALA A 146 21.33 2.29 -6.56
C ALA A 146 20.31 2.47 -5.42
N LEU A 147 19.19 1.73 -5.47
CA LEU A 147 18.18 1.70 -4.42
C LEU A 147 18.78 1.23 -3.09
N ILE A 148 19.46 0.10 -3.09
CA ILE A 148 20.05 -0.52 -1.90
C ILE A 148 21.13 0.38 -1.30
N GLU A 149 22.02 0.93 -2.12
CA GLU A 149 23.06 1.87 -1.68
C GLU A 149 22.44 3.10 -1.00
N THR A 150 21.39 3.68 -1.60
CA THR A 150 20.68 4.83 -1.04
C THR A 150 20.06 4.47 0.31
N LEU A 151 19.39 3.32 0.42
CA LEU A 151 18.69 2.92 1.64
C LEU A 151 19.65 2.57 2.78
N LYS A 152 20.81 1.96 2.51
CA LYS A 152 21.85 1.64 3.51
C LYS A 152 22.32 2.89 4.27
N ASN A 153 22.33 4.03 3.62
CA ASN A 153 22.86 5.29 4.16
C ASN A 153 21.76 6.23 4.66
N THR A 154 20.52 5.75 4.84
CA THR A 154 19.39 6.64 5.13
C THR A 154 18.57 6.21 6.34
N PRO A 155 18.97 6.63 7.57
CA PRO A 155 18.24 6.26 8.80
C PRO A 155 16.91 7.00 8.96
N SER A 156 16.64 8.02 8.15
CA SER A 156 15.39 8.80 8.23
C SER A 156 14.16 8.00 7.84
N ILE A 157 14.32 6.90 7.13
CA ILE A 157 13.23 6.05 6.65
C ILE A 157 13.41 4.59 7.08
N LYS A 158 12.28 3.86 7.11
CA LYS A 158 12.24 2.42 7.37
C LYS A 158 11.40 1.73 6.31
N VAL A 159 11.96 0.77 5.62
CA VAL A 159 11.21 -0.09 4.70
C VAL A 159 10.26 -0.98 5.49
N LYS A 160 8.96 -0.67 5.41
CA LYS A 160 7.90 -1.37 6.14
C LYS A 160 7.41 -2.59 5.38
N SER A 161 7.29 -2.47 4.06
CA SER A 161 6.98 -3.59 3.18
C SER A 161 7.65 -3.47 1.82
N ILE A 162 7.74 -4.60 1.14
CA ILE A 162 8.10 -4.73 -0.26
C ILE A 162 6.90 -5.36 -0.96
N LEU A 163 6.48 -4.78 -2.08
CA LEU A 163 5.29 -5.23 -2.80
C LEU A 163 5.46 -5.26 -4.30
N SER A 164 4.61 -6.05 -4.94
CA SER A 164 4.40 -6.04 -6.39
C SER A 164 2.92 -6.24 -6.72
N HIS A 165 2.59 -6.29 -8.00
CA HIS A 165 1.22 -6.49 -8.46
C HIS A 165 1.22 -7.50 -9.60
N LEU A 166 0.36 -8.52 -9.49
CA LEU A 166 0.16 -9.52 -10.54
C LEU A 166 -0.68 -8.92 -11.67
N ALA A 167 -0.22 -9.09 -12.90
CA ALA A 167 -0.92 -8.56 -14.06
C ALA A 167 -2.07 -9.46 -14.54
N THR A 168 -2.01 -10.76 -14.22
CA THR A 168 -2.90 -11.80 -14.77
C THR A 168 -3.41 -12.76 -13.69
N SER A 169 -3.60 -12.28 -12.46
CA SER A 169 -4.02 -13.14 -11.33
C SER A 169 -5.43 -13.72 -11.50
N ASP A 170 -6.28 -13.06 -12.27
CA ASP A 170 -7.66 -13.44 -12.59
C ASP A 170 -7.80 -14.16 -13.95
N ASP A 171 -6.71 -14.34 -14.68
CA ASP A 171 -6.69 -14.98 -15.99
C ASP A 171 -6.12 -16.40 -15.88
N LEU A 172 -7.00 -17.39 -16.04
CA LEU A 172 -6.65 -18.80 -15.95
C LEU A 172 -5.71 -19.27 -17.08
N GLU A 173 -5.71 -18.60 -18.24
CA GLU A 173 -4.86 -18.94 -19.38
C GLU A 173 -3.43 -18.43 -19.22
N ASN A 174 -3.22 -17.36 -18.44
CA ASN A 174 -1.94 -16.71 -18.24
C ASN A 174 -1.31 -16.99 -16.85
N GLN A 175 -1.65 -18.08 -16.20
CA GLN A 175 -1.11 -18.45 -14.89
C GLN A 175 0.42 -18.60 -14.86
N ASP A 176 1.04 -19.00 -15.96
CA ASP A 176 2.50 -19.14 -16.02
C ASP A 176 3.21 -17.79 -15.94
N PHE A 177 2.61 -16.75 -16.49
CA PHE A 177 3.13 -15.39 -16.32
C PHE A 177 3.03 -14.93 -14.85
N ALA A 178 1.90 -15.16 -14.19
CA ALA A 178 1.75 -14.87 -12.77
C ALA A 178 2.79 -15.63 -11.91
N LYS A 179 3.09 -16.90 -12.23
CA LYS A 179 4.15 -17.67 -11.56
C LYS A 179 5.54 -17.05 -11.79
N GLN A 180 5.84 -16.60 -13.00
CA GLN A 180 7.10 -15.90 -13.31
C GLN A 180 7.22 -14.61 -12.49
N GLN A 181 6.14 -13.82 -12.40
CA GLN A 181 6.11 -12.63 -11.55
C GLN A 181 6.37 -12.95 -10.07
N LEU A 182 5.79 -14.04 -9.55
CA LEU A 182 6.03 -14.50 -8.18
C LEU A 182 7.50 -14.88 -7.96
N VAL A 183 8.11 -15.65 -8.86
CA VAL A 183 9.52 -16.05 -8.76
C VAL A 183 10.43 -14.82 -8.80
N LEU A 184 10.16 -13.88 -9.69
CA LEU A 184 10.94 -12.65 -9.79
C LEU A 184 10.79 -11.80 -8.51
N PHE A 185 9.56 -11.68 -7.98
CA PHE A 185 9.31 -10.98 -6.72
C PHE A 185 10.08 -11.61 -5.55
N GLU A 186 10.06 -12.93 -5.43
CA GLU A 186 10.82 -13.65 -4.38
C GLU A 186 12.32 -13.34 -4.48
N ASN A 187 12.88 -13.41 -5.67
CA ASN A 187 14.32 -13.18 -5.89
C ASN A 187 14.72 -11.74 -5.57
N LEU A 188 13.99 -10.75 -6.12
CA LEU A 188 14.33 -9.34 -5.94
C LEU A 188 14.07 -8.87 -4.50
N SER A 189 12.95 -9.27 -3.89
CA SER A 189 12.66 -8.93 -2.50
C SER A 189 13.67 -9.56 -1.54
N LYS A 190 14.05 -10.80 -1.75
CA LYS A 190 15.08 -11.50 -0.97
C LYS A 190 16.43 -10.78 -1.06
N LYS A 191 16.86 -10.39 -2.25
CA LYS A 191 18.10 -9.62 -2.46
C LYS A 191 18.08 -8.31 -1.66
N ILE A 192 16.98 -7.54 -1.72
CA ILE A 192 16.84 -6.30 -0.93
C ILE A 192 16.93 -6.58 0.57
N MET A 193 16.24 -7.63 1.04
CA MET A 193 16.21 -8.00 2.46
C MET A 193 17.60 -8.40 2.98
N GLU A 194 18.33 -9.20 2.22
CA GLU A 194 19.67 -9.68 2.58
C GLU A 194 20.69 -8.53 2.58
N GLU A 195 20.67 -7.69 1.54
CA GLU A 195 21.62 -6.57 1.40
C GLU A 195 21.40 -5.45 2.42
N LEU A 196 20.15 -5.26 2.89
CA LEU A 196 19.79 -4.25 3.89
C LEU A 196 19.69 -4.83 5.31
N GLU A 197 19.83 -6.14 5.49
CA GLU A 197 19.65 -6.84 6.76
C GLU A 197 18.30 -6.55 7.43
N ILE A 198 17.22 -6.50 6.65
CA ILE A 198 15.87 -6.16 7.12
C ILE A 198 14.86 -7.31 6.90
N THR A 199 13.79 -7.28 7.69
CA THR A 199 12.66 -8.24 7.60
C THR A 199 11.33 -7.51 7.42
N PRO A 200 11.09 -6.85 6.27
CA PRO A 200 9.84 -6.16 6.01
C PRO A 200 8.70 -7.14 5.71
N LEU A 201 7.46 -6.63 5.78
CA LEU A 201 6.33 -7.36 5.21
C LEU A 201 6.52 -7.52 3.70
N ARG A 202 6.08 -8.64 3.15
CA ARG A 202 6.07 -8.86 1.70
C ARG A 202 4.65 -9.17 1.23
N HIS A 203 4.22 -8.54 0.16
CA HIS A 203 2.92 -8.85 -0.45
C HIS A 203 2.94 -8.66 -1.97
N ILE A 204 2.19 -9.50 -2.66
CA ILE A 204 1.95 -9.42 -4.09
C ILE A 204 0.50 -9.82 -4.36
N LEU A 205 -0.20 -8.99 -5.12
CA LEU A 205 -1.64 -9.12 -5.41
C LEU A 205 -1.89 -8.95 -6.89
#